data_c84fb0077a1d499afba209f41bd8d99f
#
_entry.id   c84fb0077a1d499afba209f41bd8d99f
#
_cell.length_a   1.000
_cell.length_b   1.000
_cell.length_c   1.000
_cell.angle_alpha   90.00
_cell.angle_beta   90.00
_cell.angle_gamma   90.00
#
_symmetry.space_group_name_H-M   'P 1'
#
loop_
_entity.id
_entity.type
_entity.pdbx_description
1 polymer ?
#
loop_
_entity_poly.entity_id
_entity_poly.type
_entity_poly.pdbx_seq_one_letter_code
_entity_poly.pdbx_strand_id
1 'polypeptide(L)'
;VQGAIDSLNTAVTTPLTFTGDSGSSSNKLGSTLAIIGDSNITTTASQGQIQTTLNKDLVGLNSVTTTDGTNTTVMNASGVTINGGGVNNPSITTAGINAGSKVITNVAAGVAATDAVNVSQLTAQDGKSTALGDSTASALGGGSTYNSSTGAITAPVYNVVSNPNEAAAPVTGVQGAIDSLNTAVTTPLT
;
A
#
# COMPACT_ATOMS: atom_id res chain seq x y z
N VAL A 1 52.18 62.45 -5.78
CA VAL A 1 52.49 61.16 -6.42
C VAL A 1 52.58 60.06 -5.38
N GLN A 2 53.33 60.23 -4.26
CA GLN A 2 53.51 59.19 -3.24
C GLN A 2 52.17 58.74 -2.61
N GLY A 3 51.30 59.67 -2.23
CA GLY A 3 50.02 59.32 -1.66
C GLY A 3 49.08 58.48 -2.59
N ALA A 4 49.18 58.74 -3.88
CA ALA A 4 48.44 57.92 -4.87
C ALA A 4 49.05 56.50 -5.00
N ILE A 5 50.39 56.40 -4.92
CA ILE A 5 51.08 55.09 -4.92
C ILE A 5 50.71 54.27 -3.67
N ASP A 6 50.71 54.92 -2.49
CA ASP A 6 50.39 54.28 -1.22
C ASP A 6 48.92 53.80 -1.21
N SER A 7 47.97 54.60 -1.72
CA SER A 7 46.59 54.24 -1.84
C SER A 7 46.40 53.06 -2.80
N LEU A 8 47.08 53.06 -3.94
CA LEU A 8 47.03 51.95 -4.89
C LEU A 8 47.62 50.66 -4.30
N ASN A 9 48.77 50.80 -3.61
CA ASN A 9 49.43 49.67 -2.97
C ASN A 9 48.55 49.06 -1.87
N THR A 10 47.84 49.88 -1.09
CA THR A 10 46.87 49.45 -0.07
C THR A 10 45.70 48.71 -0.76
N ALA A 11 45.12 49.28 -1.80
CA ALA A 11 44.01 48.65 -2.55
C ALA A 11 44.40 47.31 -3.16
N VAL A 12 45.58 47.20 -3.74
CA VAL A 12 46.06 45.95 -4.36
C VAL A 12 46.44 44.87 -3.36
N THR A 13 46.91 45.30 -2.16
CA THR A 13 47.30 44.35 -1.11
C THR A 13 46.19 43.96 -0.16
N THR A 14 45.05 44.68 -0.19
CA THR A 14 43.87 44.35 0.64
C THR A 14 43.22 43.05 0.10
N PRO A 15 43.13 41.99 0.92
CA PRO A 15 42.51 40.72 0.48
C PRO A 15 41.01 40.86 0.25
N LEU A 16 40.55 40.17 -0.77
CA LEU A 16 39.12 39.89 -0.93
C LEU A 16 38.73 38.66 -0.06
N THR A 17 37.79 38.84 0.83
CA THR A 17 37.36 37.77 1.74
C THR A 17 36.06 37.14 1.23
N PHE A 18 36.02 35.84 1.17
CA PHE A 18 34.85 35.00 0.86
C PHE A 18 34.45 34.25 2.12
N THR A 19 33.17 34.27 2.44
CA THR A 19 32.60 33.53 3.55
C THR A 19 31.62 32.46 3.07
N GLY A 20 31.76 31.26 3.59
CA GLY A 20 30.78 30.17 3.37
C GLY A 20 29.85 30.03 4.60
N ASP A 21 28.99 29.02 4.59
CA ASP A 21 28.18 28.60 5.76
C ASP A 21 29.07 28.20 6.93
N SER A 22 30.30 27.77 6.63
CA SER A 22 31.36 27.50 7.60
C SER A 22 32.69 27.96 7.01
N GLY A 23 33.42 28.73 7.81
CA GLY A 23 34.76 29.24 7.48
C GLY A 23 34.77 30.46 6.55
N SER A 24 35.97 30.96 6.32
CA SER A 24 36.26 32.06 5.39
C SER A 24 37.58 31.86 4.71
N SER A 25 37.73 32.42 3.51
CA SER A 25 38.99 32.43 2.76
C SER A 25 39.30 33.84 2.32
N SER A 26 40.55 34.26 2.44
CA SER A 26 41.04 35.57 2.02
C SER A 26 42.06 35.40 0.90
N ASN A 27 41.83 36.04 -0.25
CA ASN A 27 42.66 35.95 -1.43
C ASN A 27 43.11 37.37 -1.86
N LYS A 28 44.40 37.53 -2.15
CA LYS A 28 44.92 38.78 -2.68
C LYS A 28 44.61 38.88 -4.18
N LEU A 29 44.55 40.11 -4.68
CA LEU A 29 44.40 40.39 -6.09
C LEU A 29 45.47 39.66 -6.89
N GLY A 30 45.12 38.97 -7.96
CA GLY A 30 46.03 38.15 -8.78
C GLY A 30 46.25 36.72 -8.28
N SER A 31 45.72 36.32 -7.12
CA SER A 31 45.71 34.92 -6.71
C SER A 31 44.52 34.17 -7.28
N THR A 32 44.57 32.84 -7.27
CA THR A 32 43.46 31.96 -7.72
C THR A 32 42.63 31.53 -6.52
N LEU A 33 41.33 31.73 -6.61
CA LEU A 33 40.33 31.06 -5.75
C LEU A 33 39.71 29.91 -6.52
N ALA A 34 39.87 28.69 -6.04
CA ALA A 34 39.21 27.54 -6.60
C ALA A 34 37.80 27.39 -5.98
N ILE A 35 36.77 27.33 -6.81
CA ILE A 35 35.42 26.93 -6.43
C ILE A 35 35.23 25.53 -6.98
N ILE A 36 35.25 24.55 -6.09
CA ILE A 36 35.22 23.13 -6.44
C ILE A 36 33.90 22.51 -6.05
N GLY A 37 33.43 21.56 -6.82
CA GLY A 37 32.30 20.73 -6.52
C GLY A 37 32.68 19.50 -5.69
N ASP A 38 31.74 18.61 -5.53
CA ASP A 38 31.87 17.30 -4.91
C ASP A 38 31.24 16.21 -5.80
N SER A 39 30.90 15.06 -5.22
CA SER A 39 30.22 13.98 -5.93
C SER A 39 28.83 14.38 -6.47
N ASN A 40 28.18 15.40 -5.91
CA ASN A 40 26.82 15.83 -6.23
C ASN A 40 26.77 17.15 -7.00
N ILE A 41 27.82 17.94 -6.94
CA ILE A 41 27.90 19.28 -7.55
C ILE A 41 29.12 19.37 -8.46
N THR A 42 28.88 19.76 -9.71
CA THR A 42 29.94 20.08 -10.66
C THR A 42 30.02 21.59 -10.85
N THR A 43 31.26 22.14 -10.85
CA THR A 43 31.50 23.55 -11.16
C THR A 43 32.27 23.68 -12.47
N THR A 44 31.84 24.62 -13.31
CA THR A 44 32.51 24.92 -14.59
C THR A 44 32.80 26.43 -14.67
N ALA A 45 34.05 26.79 -14.85
CA ALA A 45 34.46 28.17 -15.07
C ALA A 45 34.56 28.46 -16.57
N SER A 46 33.92 29.54 -17.03
CA SER A 46 33.98 30.00 -18.42
C SER A 46 33.77 31.50 -18.45
N GLN A 47 34.58 32.20 -19.24
CA GLN A 47 34.51 33.64 -19.59
C GLN A 47 33.72 34.52 -18.60
N GLY A 48 34.28 34.73 -17.39
CA GLY A 48 33.71 35.65 -16.41
C GLY A 48 32.56 35.09 -15.57
N GLN A 49 32.25 33.79 -15.68
CA GLN A 49 31.23 33.13 -14.85
C GLN A 49 31.71 31.79 -14.30
N ILE A 50 31.15 31.39 -13.19
CA ILE A 50 31.26 30.04 -12.65
C ILE A 50 29.84 29.48 -12.58
N GLN A 51 29.58 28.40 -13.32
CA GLN A 51 28.34 27.66 -13.32
C GLN A 51 28.44 26.52 -12.30
N THR A 52 27.48 26.43 -11.41
CA THR A 52 27.31 25.34 -10.46
C THR A 52 26.13 24.50 -10.90
N THR A 53 26.34 23.19 -11.11
CA THR A 53 25.33 22.26 -11.60
C THR A 53 25.19 21.11 -10.64
N LEU A 54 23.96 20.75 -10.27
CA LEU A 54 23.65 19.51 -9.56
C LEU A 54 23.84 18.34 -10.52
N ASN A 55 24.55 17.31 -10.12
CA ASN A 55 24.78 16.12 -10.92
C ASN A 55 23.47 15.35 -11.13
N LYS A 56 23.36 14.62 -12.25
CA LYS A 56 22.17 13.80 -12.55
C LYS A 56 21.99 12.67 -11.55
N ASP A 57 23.08 12.05 -11.13
CA ASP A 57 23.10 10.99 -10.14
C ASP A 57 23.63 11.56 -8.83
N LEU A 58 22.77 11.60 -7.81
CA LEU A 58 23.11 12.06 -6.47
C LEU A 58 23.50 10.86 -5.61
N VAL A 59 24.66 10.94 -4.97
CA VAL A 59 25.22 9.86 -4.15
C VAL A 59 25.48 10.31 -2.72
N GLY A 60 25.45 9.36 -1.79
CA GLY A 60 25.72 9.62 -0.37
C GLY A 60 24.68 10.46 0.35
N LEU A 61 23.46 10.57 -0.21
CA LEU A 61 22.36 11.24 0.47
C LEU A 61 21.77 10.34 1.56
N ASN A 62 21.56 10.88 2.74
CA ASN A 62 20.84 10.18 3.81
C ASN A 62 19.33 10.14 3.53
N SER A 63 18.79 11.19 2.94
CA SER A 63 17.38 11.27 2.53
C SER A 63 17.15 12.35 1.49
N VAL A 64 16.07 12.20 0.75
CA VAL A 64 15.42 13.28 -0.02
C VAL A 64 14.09 13.57 0.63
N THR A 65 13.90 14.80 1.08
CA THR A 65 12.68 15.22 1.79
C THR A 65 12.04 16.39 1.05
N THR A 66 10.74 16.26 0.76
CA THR A 66 9.91 17.34 0.24
C THR A 66 8.78 17.62 1.22
N THR A 67 8.40 18.90 1.38
CA THR A 67 7.32 19.29 2.28
C THR A 67 6.56 20.49 1.73
N ASP A 68 5.26 20.55 2.01
CA ASP A 68 4.39 21.73 1.79
C ASP A 68 4.06 22.46 3.09
N GLY A 69 4.74 22.10 4.20
CA GLY A 69 4.51 22.64 5.55
C GLY A 69 3.56 21.78 6.40
N THR A 70 2.74 20.93 5.77
CA THR A 70 1.81 20.02 6.46
C THR A 70 2.14 18.56 6.15
N ASN A 71 2.35 18.26 4.87
CA ASN A 71 2.68 16.93 4.40
C ASN A 71 4.18 16.84 4.09
N THR A 72 4.77 15.70 4.39
CA THR A 72 6.18 15.45 4.11
C THR A 72 6.35 14.11 3.43
N THR A 73 7.06 14.10 2.29
CA THR A 73 7.51 12.85 1.67
C THR A 73 8.99 12.67 1.96
N VAL A 74 9.35 11.55 2.53
CA VAL A 74 10.74 11.17 2.83
C VAL A 74 11.10 9.93 2.03
N MET A 75 12.21 10.01 1.29
CA MET A 75 12.84 8.91 0.59
C MET A 75 14.22 8.67 1.20
N ASN A 76 14.46 7.49 1.76
CA ASN A 76 15.72 7.12 2.40
C ASN A 76 16.00 5.61 2.25
N ALA A 77 17.02 5.08 2.93
CA ALA A 77 17.38 3.66 2.87
C ALA A 77 16.28 2.70 3.38
N SER A 78 15.32 3.19 4.18
CA SER A 78 14.19 2.38 4.67
C SER A 78 13.00 2.35 3.69
N GLY A 79 12.99 3.24 2.69
CA GLY A 79 11.92 3.32 1.69
C GLY A 79 11.36 4.72 1.49
N VAL A 80 10.13 4.78 1.01
CA VAL A 80 9.38 6.02 0.80
C VAL A 80 8.23 6.10 1.80
N THR A 81 8.15 7.19 2.53
CA THR A 81 7.08 7.45 3.51
C THR A 81 6.44 8.80 3.22
N ILE A 82 5.11 8.86 3.24
CA ILE A 82 4.33 10.10 3.08
C ILE A 82 3.66 10.40 4.41
N ASN A 83 4.13 11.44 5.11
CA ASN A 83 3.58 11.87 6.38
C ASN A 83 2.59 13.02 6.15
N GLY A 84 1.31 12.78 6.39
CA GLY A 84 0.21 13.74 6.23
C GLY A 84 -0.38 14.20 7.56
N GLY A 85 0.43 14.27 8.63
CA GLY A 85 -0.02 14.73 9.96
C GLY A 85 -0.94 13.75 10.71
N GLY A 86 -1.19 12.55 10.19
CA GLY A 86 -2.04 11.52 10.79
C GLY A 86 -1.26 10.26 11.18
N VAL A 87 -1.95 9.31 11.83
CA VAL A 87 -1.37 8.03 12.28
C VAL A 87 -1.28 6.97 11.16
N ASN A 88 -2.05 7.14 10.08
CA ASN A 88 -2.14 6.19 8.96
C ASN A 88 -1.47 6.76 7.71
N ASN A 89 -0.15 6.75 7.69
CA ASN A 89 0.64 7.27 6.58
C ASN A 89 0.96 6.17 5.57
N PRO A 90 0.74 6.41 4.25
CA PRO A 90 1.18 5.48 3.23
C PRO A 90 2.70 5.34 3.20
N SER A 91 3.20 4.14 2.93
CA SER A 91 4.64 3.91 2.80
C SER A 91 4.96 2.71 1.91
N ILE A 92 6.14 2.72 1.32
CA ILE A 92 6.76 1.58 0.61
C ILE A 92 8.13 1.39 1.25
N THR A 93 8.32 0.28 1.96
CA THR A 93 9.54 0.00 2.72
C THR A 93 9.99 -1.44 2.48
N THR A 94 11.09 -1.85 3.08
CA THR A 94 11.54 -3.25 3.07
C THR A 94 10.55 -4.21 3.75
N ALA A 95 9.64 -3.70 4.58
CA ALA A 95 8.55 -4.47 5.19
C ALA A 95 7.33 -4.63 4.26
N GLY A 96 7.29 -3.92 3.12
CA GLY A 96 6.20 -3.99 2.16
C GLY A 96 5.53 -2.64 1.90
N ILE A 97 4.31 -2.70 1.37
CA ILE A 97 3.47 -1.55 1.02
C ILE A 97 2.40 -1.37 2.09
N ASN A 98 2.34 -0.19 2.69
CA ASN A 98 1.28 0.22 3.59
C ASN A 98 0.45 1.32 2.91
N ALA A 99 -0.83 1.05 2.65
CA ALA A 99 -1.74 2.02 2.02
C ALA A 99 -2.22 3.12 2.99
N GLY A 100 -1.90 3.05 4.29
CA GLY A 100 -2.31 4.05 5.27
C GLY A 100 -3.84 4.12 5.46
N SER A 101 -4.54 2.98 5.41
CA SER A 101 -6.01 2.90 5.46
C SER A 101 -6.70 3.63 4.30
N LYS A 102 -6.02 3.79 3.16
CA LYS A 102 -6.58 4.34 1.92
C LYS A 102 -6.94 3.21 0.95
N VAL A 103 -7.88 3.50 0.06
CA VAL A 103 -8.24 2.57 -1.01
C VAL A 103 -7.11 2.52 -2.04
N ILE A 104 -6.75 1.30 -2.46
CA ILE A 104 -5.89 1.08 -3.61
C ILE A 104 -6.80 0.88 -4.83
N THR A 105 -6.74 1.79 -5.79
CA THR A 105 -7.55 1.76 -7.01
C THR A 105 -6.76 1.24 -8.20
N ASN A 106 -7.48 0.87 -9.29
CA ASN A 106 -6.88 0.39 -10.54
C ASN A 106 -6.02 -0.87 -10.40
N VAL A 107 -6.34 -1.73 -9.43
CA VAL A 107 -5.70 -3.04 -9.29
C VAL A 107 -6.25 -3.96 -10.39
N ALA A 108 -5.39 -4.40 -11.29
CA ALA A 108 -5.75 -5.42 -12.30
C ALA A 108 -6.13 -6.74 -11.63
N ALA A 109 -6.86 -7.59 -12.35
CA ALA A 109 -7.16 -8.93 -11.85
C ALA A 109 -5.87 -9.75 -11.70
N GLY A 110 -5.64 -10.32 -10.52
CA GLY A 110 -4.51 -11.20 -10.24
C GLY A 110 -4.60 -12.49 -11.06
N VAL A 111 -3.46 -12.97 -11.55
CA VAL A 111 -3.35 -14.20 -12.36
C VAL A 111 -2.40 -15.20 -11.70
N ALA A 112 -1.26 -14.72 -11.18
CA ALA A 112 -0.30 -15.56 -10.46
C ALA A 112 -0.70 -15.70 -8.98
N ALA A 113 -0.24 -16.75 -8.34
CA ALA A 113 -0.55 -17.05 -6.94
C ALA A 113 -0.12 -15.96 -5.93
N THR A 114 0.79 -15.07 -6.34
CA THR A 114 1.33 -13.97 -5.53
C THR A 114 0.74 -12.62 -5.88
N ASP A 115 -0.18 -12.55 -6.84
CA ASP A 115 -0.81 -11.30 -7.24
C ASP A 115 -1.87 -10.84 -6.23
N ALA A 116 -2.09 -9.54 -6.17
CA ALA A 116 -3.21 -8.98 -5.41
C ALA A 116 -4.55 -9.33 -6.08
N VAL A 117 -5.54 -9.64 -5.27
CA VAL A 117 -6.92 -9.90 -5.72
C VAL A 117 -7.72 -8.60 -5.67
N ASN A 118 -8.42 -8.27 -6.75
CA ASN A 118 -9.33 -7.13 -6.78
C ASN A 118 -10.79 -7.51 -6.43
N VAL A 119 -11.63 -6.50 -6.22
CA VAL A 119 -13.03 -6.70 -5.80
C VAL A 119 -13.83 -7.51 -6.81
N SER A 120 -13.57 -7.39 -8.12
CA SER A 120 -14.32 -8.16 -9.13
C SER A 120 -14.08 -9.66 -9.03
N GLN A 121 -12.86 -10.08 -8.70
CA GLN A 121 -12.52 -11.48 -8.47
C GLN A 121 -13.18 -12.03 -7.20
N LEU A 122 -13.23 -11.23 -6.13
CA LEU A 122 -13.93 -11.57 -4.90
C LEU A 122 -15.44 -11.72 -5.16
N THR A 123 -16.06 -10.80 -5.89
CA THR A 123 -17.48 -10.86 -6.27
C THR A 123 -17.78 -12.11 -7.10
N ALA A 124 -16.89 -12.46 -8.04
CA ALA A 124 -17.05 -13.68 -8.83
C ALA A 124 -16.95 -14.95 -7.96
N GLN A 125 -16.10 -14.96 -6.96
CA GLN A 125 -16.00 -16.07 -6.00
C GLN A 125 -17.24 -16.15 -5.09
N ASP A 126 -17.77 -15.03 -4.63
CA ASP A 126 -19.01 -14.96 -3.86
C ASP A 126 -20.21 -15.51 -4.66
N GLY A 127 -20.29 -15.15 -5.96
CA GLY A 127 -21.29 -15.72 -6.87
C GLY A 127 -21.22 -17.25 -6.99
N LYS A 128 -20.00 -17.83 -7.05
CA LYS A 128 -19.82 -19.29 -7.06
C LYS A 128 -20.23 -19.93 -5.73
N SER A 129 -19.93 -19.28 -4.61
CA SER A 129 -20.31 -19.75 -3.27
C SER A 129 -21.83 -19.75 -3.12
N THR A 130 -22.51 -18.71 -3.58
CA THR A 130 -23.98 -18.61 -3.60
C THR A 130 -24.59 -19.71 -4.46
N ALA A 131 -24.10 -19.90 -5.69
CA ALA A 131 -24.61 -20.95 -6.57
C ALA A 131 -24.43 -22.35 -5.97
N LEU A 132 -23.32 -22.60 -5.28
CA LEU A 132 -23.10 -23.88 -4.57
C LEU A 132 -24.09 -24.05 -3.41
N GLY A 133 -24.32 -23.01 -2.63
CA GLY A 133 -25.29 -23.01 -1.52
C GLY A 133 -26.72 -23.28 -2.02
N ASP A 134 -27.15 -22.59 -3.07
CA ASP A 134 -28.47 -22.77 -3.68
C ASP A 134 -28.65 -24.16 -4.25
N SER A 135 -27.64 -24.70 -4.96
CA SER A 135 -27.71 -26.05 -5.52
C SER A 135 -27.75 -27.12 -4.42
N THR A 136 -27.00 -26.90 -3.33
CA THR A 136 -27.05 -27.80 -2.16
C THR A 136 -28.41 -27.77 -1.49
N ALA A 137 -28.97 -26.60 -1.25
CA ALA A 137 -30.32 -26.45 -0.67
C ALA A 137 -31.38 -27.10 -1.57
N SER A 138 -31.26 -26.92 -2.90
CA SER A 138 -32.16 -27.55 -3.87
C SER A 138 -32.03 -29.08 -3.86
N ALA A 139 -30.81 -29.61 -3.76
CA ALA A 139 -30.59 -31.06 -3.71
C ALA A 139 -31.14 -31.69 -2.41
N LEU A 140 -31.14 -30.97 -1.30
CA LEU A 140 -31.76 -31.39 -0.05
C LEU A 140 -33.29 -31.45 -0.16
N GLY A 141 -33.91 -30.58 -0.94
CA GLY A 141 -35.36 -30.47 -1.02
C GLY A 141 -36.00 -30.05 0.30
N GLY A 142 -37.27 -30.47 0.52
CA GLY A 142 -37.97 -30.22 1.80
C GLY A 142 -38.07 -28.74 2.20
N GLY A 143 -38.03 -27.80 1.24
CA GLY A 143 -38.06 -26.36 1.51
C GLY A 143 -36.74 -25.77 2.03
N SER A 144 -35.61 -26.48 1.93
CA SER A 144 -34.31 -25.93 2.27
C SER A 144 -33.99 -24.69 1.44
N THR A 145 -33.37 -23.70 2.04
CA THR A 145 -32.89 -22.46 1.39
C THR A 145 -31.48 -22.15 1.86
N TYR A 146 -30.72 -21.51 0.98
CA TYR A 146 -29.41 -20.98 1.31
C TYR A 146 -29.51 -19.49 1.69
N ASN A 147 -28.84 -19.08 2.76
CA ASN A 147 -28.72 -17.69 3.13
C ASN A 147 -27.30 -17.20 2.80
N SER A 148 -27.15 -16.42 1.74
CA SER A 148 -25.86 -15.93 1.26
C SER A 148 -25.17 -14.97 2.24
N SER A 149 -25.92 -14.30 3.14
CA SER A 149 -25.34 -13.38 4.14
C SER A 149 -24.69 -14.13 5.30
N THR A 150 -25.16 -15.32 5.63
CA THR A 150 -24.64 -16.10 6.77
C THR A 150 -23.91 -17.37 6.34
N GLY A 151 -24.04 -17.78 5.08
CA GLY A 151 -23.50 -19.05 4.57
C GLY A 151 -24.29 -20.28 5.06
N ALA A 152 -25.44 -20.10 5.70
CA ALA A 152 -26.21 -21.18 6.28
C ALA A 152 -27.24 -21.76 5.30
N ILE A 153 -27.44 -23.08 5.38
CA ILE A 153 -28.55 -23.77 4.72
C ILE A 153 -29.59 -24.16 5.79
N THR A 154 -30.85 -23.81 5.55
CA THR A 154 -31.94 -24.25 6.42
C THR A 154 -32.13 -25.75 6.31
N ALA A 155 -32.40 -26.42 7.42
CA ALA A 155 -32.68 -27.84 7.43
C ALA A 155 -33.96 -28.14 6.62
N PRO A 156 -33.99 -29.19 5.77
CA PRO A 156 -35.19 -29.59 5.05
C PRO A 156 -36.28 -30.10 6.03
N VAL A 157 -37.50 -29.91 5.64
CA VAL A 157 -38.67 -30.49 6.36
C VAL A 157 -39.40 -31.43 5.41
N TYR A 158 -39.53 -32.68 5.81
CA TYR A 158 -40.20 -33.71 5.01
C TYR A 158 -41.45 -34.20 5.74
N ASN A 159 -42.54 -34.38 5.01
CA ASN A 159 -43.73 -35.03 5.56
C ASN A 159 -43.56 -36.55 5.40
N VAL A 160 -43.38 -37.24 6.51
CA VAL A 160 -43.13 -38.69 6.51
C VAL A 160 -44.15 -39.38 7.44
N VAL A 161 -44.48 -40.61 7.12
CA VAL A 161 -45.27 -41.50 7.96
C VAL A 161 -44.29 -42.21 8.92
N SER A 162 -44.36 -41.90 10.21
CA SER A 162 -43.56 -42.56 11.27
C SER A 162 -44.29 -43.71 11.94
N ASN A 163 -45.60 -43.77 11.75
CA ASN A 163 -46.45 -44.87 12.19
C ASN A 163 -47.46 -45.22 11.06
N PRO A 164 -47.48 -46.47 10.57
CA PRO A 164 -48.37 -46.85 9.46
C PRO A 164 -49.85 -46.64 9.74
N ASN A 165 -50.25 -46.43 10.99
CA ASN A 165 -51.62 -46.17 11.38
C ASN A 165 -51.96 -44.66 11.48
N GLU A 166 -51.04 -43.78 11.17
CA GLU A 166 -51.16 -42.32 11.27
C GLU A 166 -50.89 -41.60 9.97
N ALA A 167 -51.33 -40.36 9.86
CA ALA A 167 -50.99 -39.50 8.72
C ALA A 167 -49.55 -39.05 8.76
N ALA A 168 -48.98 -38.71 7.57
CA ALA A 168 -47.65 -38.11 7.49
C ALA A 168 -47.53 -36.82 8.28
N ALA A 169 -46.45 -36.67 9.03
CA ALA A 169 -46.14 -35.48 9.83
C ALA A 169 -44.80 -34.86 9.42
N PRO A 170 -44.61 -33.56 9.62
CA PRO A 170 -43.34 -32.88 9.27
C PRO A 170 -42.21 -33.31 10.18
N VAL A 171 -41.10 -33.69 9.60
CA VAL A 171 -39.85 -34.06 10.27
C VAL A 171 -38.70 -33.23 9.71
N THR A 172 -37.91 -32.64 10.60
CA THR A 172 -36.79 -31.77 10.21
C THR A 172 -35.49 -32.57 9.99
N GLY A 173 -34.84 -32.29 8.91
CA GLY A 173 -33.55 -32.88 8.53
C GLY A 173 -33.69 -34.25 7.85
N VAL A 174 -32.71 -34.56 7.00
CA VAL A 174 -32.65 -35.82 6.25
C VAL A 174 -32.58 -37.02 7.19
N GLN A 175 -31.74 -36.93 8.24
CA GLN A 175 -31.59 -38.02 9.20
C GLN A 175 -32.92 -38.29 9.95
N GLY A 176 -33.60 -37.22 10.42
CA GLY A 176 -34.88 -37.38 11.11
C GLY A 176 -35.94 -38.03 10.21
N ALA A 177 -35.98 -37.70 8.92
CA ALA A 177 -36.90 -38.33 7.98
C ALA A 177 -36.57 -39.82 7.77
N ILE A 178 -35.28 -40.18 7.67
CA ILE A 178 -34.84 -41.58 7.56
C ILE A 178 -35.21 -42.38 8.82
N ASP A 179 -34.95 -41.82 9.99
CA ASP A 179 -35.26 -42.47 11.27
C ASP A 179 -36.80 -42.70 11.44
N SER A 180 -37.58 -41.72 11.03
CA SER A 180 -39.03 -41.81 11.04
C SER A 180 -39.55 -42.91 10.12
N LEU A 181 -39.01 -42.98 8.87
CA LEU A 181 -39.38 -44.04 7.94
C LEU A 181 -38.96 -45.44 8.43
N ASN A 182 -37.75 -45.53 9.03
CA ASN A 182 -37.29 -46.79 9.62
C ASN A 182 -38.19 -47.25 10.76
N THR A 183 -38.67 -46.33 11.60
CA THR A 183 -39.65 -46.62 12.64
C THR A 183 -40.97 -47.12 12.05
N ALA A 184 -41.47 -46.48 11.00
CA ALA A 184 -42.71 -46.87 10.33
C ALA A 184 -42.66 -48.32 9.77
N VAL A 185 -41.49 -48.68 9.20
CA VAL A 185 -41.30 -50.03 8.59
C VAL A 185 -41.22 -51.12 9.67
N THR A 186 -40.74 -50.76 10.87
CA THR A 186 -40.58 -51.73 11.98
C THR A 186 -41.79 -51.79 12.95
N THR A 187 -42.76 -50.87 12.79
CA THR A 187 -43.97 -50.83 13.61
C THR A 187 -45.03 -51.79 13.06
N PRO A 188 -45.56 -52.73 13.86
CA PRO A 188 -46.63 -53.65 13.41
C PRO A 188 -47.92 -52.90 13.06
N LEU A 189 -48.61 -53.38 12.03
CA LEU A 189 -49.98 -52.95 11.74
C LEU A 189 -50.95 -53.47 12.82
N THR A 190 -51.75 -52.57 13.39
CA THR A 190 -52.76 -52.90 14.42
C THR A 190 -54.16 -52.79 13.85
#